data_9d76637278182f9d338d3786a4077498
#
_entry.id   9d76637278182f9d338d3786a4077498
#
_cell.length_a   1.000
_cell.length_b   1.000
_cell.length_c   1.000
_cell.angle_alpha   90.00
_cell.angle_beta   90.00
_cell.angle_gamma   90.00
#
_symmetry.space_group_name_H-M   'P 1'
#
loop_
_entity.id
_entity.type
_entity.pdbx_description
1 polymer ?
#
loop_
_entity_poly.entity_id
_entity_poly.type
_entity_poly.pdbx_seq_one_letter_code
_entity_poly.pdbx_strand_id
1 'polypeptide(L)'
;MNCKYLSKKLNGGFKCKLYKSNITSLMTCQNCSELILKRNKRIKKKSNKRITVTKETYQKVFERDKGKCRLLDETCNGKLELHHIKYRSEAKELINDINNCIMLCTKHHKQVHSNKHYWQPILKEMINKWIKANY
;
A
#
# COMPACT_ATOMS: atom_id res chain seq x y z
N MET A 1 21.71 38.42 11.28
CA MET A 1 21.12 37.30 10.58
C MET A 1 19.62 37.23 10.91
N ASN A 2 18.76 37.40 9.94
CA ASN A 2 17.30 37.36 10.14
C ASN A 2 16.77 35.96 9.83
N CYS A 3 16.59 35.15 10.89
CA CYS A 3 15.89 33.86 10.72
C CYS A 3 14.37 34.08 10.78
N LYS A 4 13.64 33.80 9.71
CA LYS A 4 12.18 33.95 9.61
C LYS A 4 11.37 33.10 10.61
N TYR A 5 12.01 32.14 11.25
CA TYR A 5 11.37 31.26 12.24
C TYR A 5 11.71 31.66 13.68
N LEU A 6 12.50 32.72 13.89
CA LEU A 6 12.89 33.19 15.20
C LEU A 6 11.88 34.24 15.69
N SER A 7 11.33 34.04 16.88
CA SER A 7 10.51 35.04 17.57
C SER A 7 11.15 35.42 18.90
N LYS A 8 11.23 36.73 19.16
CA LYS A 8 11.72 37.28 20.42
C LYS A 8 10.63 37.12 21.49
N LYS A 9 10.99 36.71 22.69
CA LYS A 9 10.09 36.62 23.84
C LYS A 9 10.13 37.94 24.64
N LEU A 10 9.06 38.24 25.36
CA LEU A 10 8.96 39.43 26.23
C LEU A 10 10.03 39.46 27.33
N ASN A 11 10.51 38.30 27.76
CA ASN A 11 11.57 38.15 28.79
C ASN A 11 12.98 38.07 28.22
N GLY A 12 13.22 38.57 27.01
CA GLY A 12 14.55 38.70 26.40
C GLY A 12 15.11 37.43 25.72
N GLY A 13 14.43 36.29 25.81
CA GLY A 13 14.85 35.06 25.14
C GLY A 13 14.29 34.94 23.73
N PHE A 14 14.69 33.88 23.01
CA PHE A 14 14.22 33.59 21.65
C PHE A 14 13.46 32.23 21.64
N LYS A 15 12.48 32.11 20.77
CA LYS A 15 11.76 30.87 20.51
C LYS A 15 11.81 30.53 19.01
N CYS A 16 12.24 29.33 18.69
CA CYS A 16 12.19 28.83 17.32
C CYS A 16 10.78 28.27 17.03
N LYS A 17 10.06 28.91 16.09
CA LYS A 17 8.73 28.45 15.66
C LYS A 17 8.78 27.09 14.99
N LEU A 18 9.90 26.76 14.34
CA LEU A 18 10.05 25.49 13.62
C LEU A 18 10.20 24.29 14.55
N TYR A 19 10.95 24.47 15.67
CA TYR A 19 11.23 23.39 16.63
C TYR A 19 10.41 23.50 17.92
N LYS A 20 9.60 24.57 18.06
CA LYS A 20 8.81 24.87 19.27
C LYS A 20 9.64 24.90 20.57
N SER A 21 10.98 25.05 20.43
CA SER A 21 11.94 25.02 21.53
C SER A 21 12.42 26.42 21.88
N ASN A 22 12.78 26.60 23.16
CA ASN A 22 13.43 27.81 23.64
C ASN A 22 14.91 27.81 23.24
N ILE A 23 15.39 28.91 22.70
CA ILE A 23 16.77 29.08 22.28
C ILE A 23 17.45 30.04 23.27
N THR A 24 18.44 29.55 23.96
CA THR A 24 19.20 30.33 24.97
C THR A 24 20.30 31.19 24.35
N SER A 25 20.82 30.82 23.15
CA SER A 25 21.78 31.62 22.43
C SER A 25 21.57 31.55 20.91
N LEU A 26 21.96 32.62 20.19
CA LEU A 26 21.92 32.69 18.73
C LEU A 26 22.87 31.70 18.04
N MET A 27 23.92 31.23 18.74
CA MET A 27 24.86 30.24 18.18
C MET A 27 24.22 28.87 17.95
N THR A 28 23.23 28.50 18.73
CA THR A 28 22.49 27.24 18.52
C THR A 28 21.63 27.25 17.26
N CYS A 29 21.42 28.42 16.66
CA CYS A 29 20.59 28.56 15.43
C CYS A 29 21.41 28.44 14.13
N GLN A 30 22.78 28.43 14.19
CA GLN A 30 23.61 28.38 13.00
C GLN A 30 23.47 27.09 12.17
N ASN A 31 23.08 25.99 12.79
CA ASN A 31 22.87 24.70 12.12
C ASN A 31 21.42 24.50 11.60
N CYS A 32 20.57 25.50 11.69
CA CYS A 32 19.15 25.39 11.34
C CYS A 32 18.93 25.16 9.84
N SER A 33 19.77 25.75 8.98
CA SER A 33 19.70 25.57 7.52
C SER A 33 20.00 24.14 7.09
N GLU A 34 21.01 23.50 7.71
CA GLU A 34 21.31 22.08 7.44
C GLU A 34 20.22 21.13 7.91
N LEU A 35 19.62 21.41 9.08
CA LEU A 35 18.53 20.60 9.61
C LEU A 35 17.26 20.76 8.77
N ILE A 36 16.99 21.95 8.22
CA ILE A 36 15.89 22.19 7.28
C ILE A 36 16.13 21.43 5.99
N LEU A 37 17.35 21.44 5.45
CA LEU A 37 17.71 20.68 4.25
C LEU A 37 17.58 19.17 4.47
N LYS A 38 18.01 18.66 5.63
CA LYS A 38 17.85 17.23 6.00
C LYS A 38 16.38 16.85 6.14
N ARG A 39 15.53 17.73 6.73
CA ARG A 39 14.09 17.50 6.87
C ARG A 39 13.39 17.53 5.52
N ASN A 40 13.72 18.47 4.65
CA ASN A 40 13.17 18.56 3.30
C ASN A 40 13.58 17.37 2.42
N LYS A 41 14.80 16.82 2.60
CA LYS A 41 15.20 15.55 1.97
C LYS A 41 14.40 14.34 2.48
N ARG A 42 13.97 14.32 3.77
CA ARG A 42 13.10 13.27 4.31
C ARG A 42 11.66 13.37 3.80
N ILE A 43 11.15 14.59 3.59
CA ILE A 43 9.79 14.83 3.06
C ILE A 43 9.70 14.47 1.56
N LYS A 44 10.81 14.54 0.81
CA LYS A 44 10.92 14.12 -0.59
C LYS A 44 11.15 12.61 -0.76
N LYS A 45 10.92 11.74 0.24
CA LYS A 45 10.69 10.33 -0.07
C LYS A 45 9.47 10.29 -0.99
N LYS A 46 9.71 10.08 -2.29
CA LYS A 46 8.67 9.78 -3.27
C LYS A 46 7.69 8.84 -2.59
N SER A 47 6.43 9.26 -2.46
CA SER A 47 5.38 8.32 -2.14
C SER A 47 5.48 7.26 -3.24
N ASN A 48 5.94 6.06 -2.91
CA ASN A 48 5.91 4.95 -3.85
C ASN A 48 4.45 4.81 -4.23
N LYS A 49 4.09 5.26 -5.43
CA LYS A 49 2.74 5.18 -5.94
C LYS A 49 2.33 3.72 -5.81
N ARG A 50 1.39 3.43 -4.93
CA ARG A 50 0.92 2.07 -4.70
C ARG A 50 0.44 1.54 -6.03
N ILE A 51 1.11 0.55 -6.59
CA ILE A 51 0.64 -0.12 -7.81
C ILE A 51 -0.66 -0.84 -7.42
N THR A 52 -1.74 -0.45 -8.07
CA THR A 52 -3.07 -1.04 -7.87
C THR A 52 -3.48 -1.82 -9.11
N VAL A 53 -4.38 -2.78 -8.95
CA VAL A 53 -4.99 -3.48 -10.08
C VAL A 53 -5.67 -2.48 -11.02
N THR A 54 -5.46 -2.63 -12.31
CA THR A 54 -6.14 -1.81 -13.32
C THR A 54 -7.61 -2.22 -13.44
N LYS A 55 -8.46 -1.29 -13.88
CA LYS A 55 -9.89 -1.60 -14.15
C LYS A 55 -10.03 -2.68 -15.21
N GLU A 56 -9.16 -2.67 -16.21
CA GLU A 56 -9.14 -3.65 -17.29
C GLU A 56 -8.83 -5.06 -16.75
N THR A 57 -7.80 -5.22 -15.93
CA THR A 57 -7.48 -6.51 -15.29
C THR A 57 -8.65 -6.99 -14.42
N TYR A 58 -9.22 -6.10 -13.60
CA TYR A 58 -10.38 -6.44 -12.79
C TYR A 58 -11.53 -6.96 -13.64
N GLN A 59 -11.87 -6.27 -14.73
CA GLN A 59 -12.97 -6.64 -15.62
C GLN A 59 -12.74 -8.02 -16.26
N LYS A 60 -11.55 -8.26 -16.79
CA LYS A 60 -11.18 -9.55 -17.40
C LYS A 60 -11.27 -10.71 -16.40
N VAL A 61 -10.81 -10.51 -15.17
CA VAL A 61 -10.93 -11.53 -14.11
C VAL A 61 -12.39 -11.75 -13.71
N PHE A 62 -13.17 -10.66 -13.59
CA PHE A 62 -14.59 -10.74 -13.26
C PHE A 62 -15.39 -11.51 -14.34
N GLU A 63 -15.15 -11.25 -15.60
CA GLU A 63 -15.76 -11.94 -16.72
C GLU A 63 -15.35 -13.42 -16.78
N ARG A 64 -14.05 -13.72 -16.64
CA ARG A 64 -13.53 -15.08 -16.57
C ARG A 64 -14.19 -15.88 -15.46
N ASP A 65 -14.38 -15.30 -14.29
CA ASP A 65 -14.95 -15.94 -13.11
C ASP A 65 -16.50 -15.81 -13.07
N LYS A 66 -17.10 -15.27 -14.17
CA LYS A 66 -18.55 -15.11 -14.34
C LYS A 66 -19.21 -14.31 -13.21
N GLY A 67 -18.49 -13.34 -12.64
CA GLY A 67 -18.98 -12.54 -11.51
C GLY A 67 -19.32 -13.36 -10.26
N LYS A 68 -18.65 -14.50 -10.04
CA LYS A 68 -18.92 -15.40 -8.92
C LYS A 68 -17.63 -15.71 -8.14
N CYS A 69 -17.79 -16.07 -6.87
CA CYS A 69 -16.70 -16.62 -6.08
C CYS A 69 -16.24 -17.95 -6.68
N ARG A 70 -14.96 -18.14 -6.91
CA ARG A 70 -14.43 -19.36 -7.52
C ARG A 70 -14.41 -20.57 -6.60
N LEU A 71 -14.45 -20.38 -5.29
CA LEU A 71 -14.58 -21.47 -4.32
C LEU A 71 -16.02 -21.96 -4.18
N LEU A 72 -16.98 -21.22 -4.68
CA LEU A 72 -18.42 -21.47 -4.81
C LEU A 72 -18.94 -22.67 -3.98
N ASP A 73 -19.09 -22.46 -2.69
CA ASP A 73 -19.73 -23.40 -1.78
C ASP A 73 -20.93 -22.74 -1.06
N GLU A 74 -21.64 -23.50 -0.24
CA GLU A 74 -22.80 -23.05 0.53
C GLU A 74 -22.45 -21.94 1.55
N THR A 75 -21.17 -21.78 1.84
CA THR A 75 -20.69 -20.80 2.81
C THR A 75 -20.35 -19.45 2.18
N CYS A 76 -20.49 -19.29 0.86
CA CYS A 76 -20.23 -18.02 0.18
C CYS A 76 -21.06 -16.90 0.78
N ASN A 77 -20.38 -15.83 1.23
CA ASN A 77 -21.02 -14.66 1.82
C ASN A 77 -20.21 -13.37 1.58
N GLY A 78 -20.94 -12.28 1.44
CA GLY A 78 -20.38 -10.94 1.29
C GLY A 78 -20.12 -10.55 -0.16
N LYS A 79 -19.39 -9.42 -0.33
CA LYS A 79 -19.07 -8.86 -1.64
C LYS A 79 -17.97 -9.66 -2.34
N LEU A 80 -17.94 -9.58 -3.67
CA LEU A 80 -16.83 -10.12 -4.46
C LEU A 80 -15.62 -9.19 -4.38
N GLU A 81 -14.46 -9.78 -4.15
CA GLU A 81 -13.18 -9.12 -4.05
C GLU A 81 -12.16 -9.84 -4.94
N LEU A 82 -11.29 -9.07 -5.61
CA LEU A 82 -10.20 -9.64 -6.37
C LEU A 82 -9.05 -10.02 -5.43
N HIS A 83 -8.67 -11.29 -5.46
CA HIS A 83 -7.57 -11.85 -4.68
C HIS A 83 -6.36 -12.17 -5.58
N HIS A 84 -5.15 -11.86 -5.10
CA HIS A 84 -3.91 -12.26 -5.76
C HIS A 84 -3.40 -13.57 -5.19
N ILE A 85 -3.22 -14.58 -6.04
CA ILE A 85 -2.72 -15.91 -5.66
C ILE A 85 -1.32 -15.79 -5.10
N LYS A 86 -0.37 -15.21 -5.86
CA LYS A 86 0.88 -14.68 -5.31
C LYS A 86 0.64 -13.26 -4.82
N TYR A 87 0.95 -13.00 -3.56
CA TYR A 87 0.66 -11.72 -2.94
C TYR A 87 1.45 -10.59 -3.58
N ARG A 88 0.86 -9.39 -3.60
CA ARG A 88 1.50 -8.17 -4.14
C ARG A 88 2.86 -7.83 -3.51
N SER A 89 3.08 -8.26 -2.27
CA SER A 89 4.37 -8.11 -1.58
C SER A 89 5.46 -9.04 -2.11
N GLU A 90 5.08 -10.17 -2.70
CA GLU A 90 5.98 -11.21 -3.19
C GLU A 90 6.30 -11.05 -4.67
N ALA A 91 5.30 -10.62 -5.47
CA ALA A 91 5.40 -10.54 -6.93
C ALA A 91 4.68 -9.27 -7.43
N LYS A 92 5.36 -8.14 -7.39
CA LYS A 92 4.82 -6.85 -7.84
C LYS A 92 4.52 -6.83 -9.34
N GLU A 93 5.29 -7.56 -10.12
CA GLU A 93 5.13 -7.75 -11.56
C GLU A 93 3.84 -8.47 -11.94
N LEU A 94 3.30 -9.30 -11.03
CA LEU A 94 2.08 -10.08 -11.26
C LEU A 94 0.80 -9.40 -10.78
N ILE A 95 0.85 -8.13 -10.40
CA ILE A 95 -0.32 -7.40 -9.87
C ILE A 95 -1.44 -7.32 -10.93
N ASN A 96 -1.09 -7.19 -12.20
CA ASN A 96 -2.04 -7.11 -13.31
C ASN A 96 -2.05 -8.39 -14.18
N ASP A 97 -1.45 -9.47 -13.69
CA ASP A 97 -1.55 -10.77 -14.38
C ASP A 97 -2.90 -11.41 -14.05
N ILE A 98 -3.71 -11.63 -15.09
CA ILE A 98 -5.03 -12.26 -14.98
C ILE A 98 -4.93 -13.66 -14.37
N ASN A 99 -3.84 -14.39 -14.66
CA ASN A 99 -3.63 -15.76 -14.17
C ASN A 99 -3.15 -15.79 -12.70
N ASN A 100 -2.75 -14.64 -12.16
CA ASN A 100 -2.44 -14.47 -10.74
C ASN A 100 -3.61 -13.91 -9.93
N CYS A 101 -4.73 -13.62 -10.56
CA CYS A 101 -5.89 -13.01 -9.93
C CYS A 101 -7.10 -13.95 -9.95
N ILE A 102 -7.94 -13.90 -8.91
CA ILE A 102 -9.14 -14.73 -8.78
C ILE A 102 -10.23 -13.97 -8.00
N MET A 103 -11.52 -14.19 -8.36
CA MET A 103 -12.63 -13.58 -7.62
C MET A 103 -13.05 -14.46 -6.46
N LEU A 104 -13.05 -13.89 -5.26
CA LEU A 104 -13.51 -14.54 -4.03
C LEU A 104 -14.55 -13.67 -3.33
N CYS A 105 -15.50 -14.29 -2.63
CA CYS A 105 -16.36 -13.53 -1.72
C CYS A 105 -15.58 -13.11 -0.46
N THR A 106 -16.06 -12.12 0.27
CA THR A 106 -15.39 -11.60 1.48
C THR A 106 -15.07 -12.69 2.50
N LYS A 107 -15.94 -13.69 2.68
CA LYS A 107 -15.69 -14.81 3.58
C LYS A 107 -14.52 -15.65 3.12
N HIS A 108 -14.54 -16.11 1.86
CA HIS A 108 -13.45 -16.93 1.31
C HIS A 108 -12.13 -16.15 1.18
N HIS A 109 -12.19 -14.85 0.87
CA HIS A 109 -11.01 -13.99 0.84
C HIS A 109 -10.29 -13.97 2.21
N LYS A 110 -11.04 -13.82 3.32
CA LYS A 110 -10.49 -13.91 4.68
C LYS A 110 -9.94 -15.31 4.99
N GLN A 111 -10.65 -16.37 4.59
CA GLN A 111 -10.22 -17.75 4.80
C GLN A 111 -8.91 -18.06 4.07
N VAL A 112 -8.77 -17.63 2.83
CA VAL A 112 -7.53 -17.79 2.04
C VAL A 112 -6.37 -17.03 2.69
N HIS A 113 -6.62 -15.83 3.22
CA HIS A 113 -5.59 -15.08 3.94
C HIS A 113 -5.18 -15.71 5.28
N SER A 114 -6.07 -16.43 5.97
CA SER A 114 -5.75 -17.08 7.24
C SER A 114 -4.79 -18.26 7.09
N ASN A 115 -4.80 -18.95 5.95
CA ASN A 115 -3.91 -20.09 5.68
C ASN A 115 -3.38 -20.07 4.24
N LYS A 116 -2.50 -19.12 3.96
CA LYS A 116 -1.92 -18.89 2.64
C LYS A 116 -1.24 -20.13 2.06
N HIS A 117 -0.43 -20.83 2.83
CA HIS A 117 0.34 -21.98 2.35
C HIS A 117 -0.54 -23.12 1.88
N TYR A 118 -1.68 -23.31 2.51
CA TYR A 118 -2.67 -24.30 2.11
C TYR A 118 -3.42 -23.87 0.83
N TRP A 119 -3.90 -22.62 0.79
CA TRP A 119 -4.77 -22.16 -0.28
C TRP A 119 -4.07 -21.78 -1.58
N GLN A 120 -2.84 -21.27 -1.50
CA GLN A 120 -2.12 -20.78 -2.67
C GLN A 120 -1.92 -21.83 -3.76
N PRO A 121 -1.48 -23.07 -3.49
CA PRO A 121 -1.37 -24.12 -4.50
C PRO A 121 -2.74 -24.53 -5.08
N ILE A 122 -3.77 -24.61 -4.26
CA ILE A 122 -5.13 -24.96 -4.68
C ILE A 122 -5.67 -23.93 -5.68
N LEU A 123 -5.58 -22.64 -5.34
CA LEU A 123 -6.04 -21.58 -6.22
C LEU A 123 -5.26 -21.55 -7.53
N LYS A 124 -3.95 -21.79 -7.48
CA LYS A 124 -3.12 -21.88 -8.69
C LYS A 124 -3.53 -23.03 -9.58
N GLU A 125 -3.82 -24.20 -9.01
CA GLU A 125 -4.30 -25.35 -9.77
C GLU A 125 -5.66 -25.09 -10.40
N MET A 126 -6.58 -24.43 -9.71
CA MET A 126 -7.89 -24.04 -10.26
C MET A 126 -7.74 -23.16 -11.50
N ILE A 127 -6.85 -22.19 -11.49
CA ILE A 127 -6.57 -21.33 -12.66
C ILE A 127 -5.93 -22.13 -13.77
N ASN A 128 -4.95 -22.98 -13.47
CA ASN A 128 -4.30 -23.83 -14.47
C ASN A 128 -5.29 -24.79 -15.18
N LYS A 129 -6.22 -25.38 -14.44
CA LYS A 129 -7.30 -26.20 -15.01
C LYS A 129 -8.20 -25.39 -15.93
N TRP A 130 -8.55 -24.17 -15.52
CA TRP A 130 -9.35 -23.28 -16.35
C TRP A 130 -8.60 -22.90 -17.66
N ILE A 131 -7.30 -22.57 -17.60
CA ILE A 131 -6.50 -22.28 -18.78
C ILE A 131 -6.51 -23.46 -19.74
N LYS A 132 -6.20 -24.67 -19.26
CA LYS A 132 -6.20 -25.89 -20.07
C LYS A 132 -7.53 -26.22 -20.73
N ALA A 133 -8.65 -25.80 -20.14
CA ALA A 133 -9.99 -26.04 -20.66
C ALA A 133 -10.43 -25.02 -21.73
N ASN A 134 -9.73 -23.88 -21.86
CA ASN A 134 -10.13 -22.77 -22.73
C ASN A 134 -9.06 -22.38 -23.78
N TYR A 135 -7.91 -23.05 -23.76
CA TYR A 135 -6.81 -22.94 -24.72
C TYR A 135 -6.30 -24.33 -25.12
#